data_0bcf0bfc619a8ae0a7c002cc2b947902
#
_entry.id   0bcf0bfc619a8ae0a7c002cc2b947902
#
_cell.length_a   1.000
_cell.length_b   1.000
_cell.length_c   1.000
_cell.angle_alpha   90.00
_cell.angle_beta   90.00
_cell.angle_gamma   90.00
#
_symmetry.space_group_name_H-M   'P 1'
#
loop_
_entity.id
_entity.type
_entity.pdbx_description
1 polymer ?
#
loop_
_entity_poly.entity_id
_entity_poly.type
_entity_poly.pdbx_seq_one_letter_code
_entity_poly.pdbx_strand_id
1 'polypeptide(L)'
;EHFRPDSLHLIDKYESPDISLSLNADFTGNNIDNLEGNITIDSLSFITAPSSFFLKKFQVTASGHSLDRHLTISSDILNGEVTGAYSFKTIIPSFMNTFKGYIPALINATQKKQQVEENNFSLLLTVENTEKISETLKLPVTVVNQARITGHYNNLYNKFRIEAFLPTFRLGKSMFESGYLTCDNPQENINLLLKAINYNQKGLRNYLDLKVDAKDNRINTLIGWANNKEKEFRAELSASALFTEEEQEKKPAMLRTDIAVKESQLVLNDSLWIIHPSDIRISDGKIDIHKFRVGNEKQSLLLDGSISKNPADTLLMALKQVELSYIFDILNIPVLQFAGKATGTFNICD
;
A
#
# COMPACT_ATOMS: atom_id res chain seq x y z
N GLU A 1 18.78 30.57 -3.28
CA GLU A 1 18.27 30.87 -4.63
C GLU A 1 16.82 30.40 -4.73
N HIS A 2 15.97 31.19 -5.39
CA HIS A 2 14.58 30.85 -5.66
C HIS A 2 14.48 30.17 -7.01
N PHE A 3 13.85 29.03 -7.07
CA PHE A 3 13.65 28.23 -8.28
C PHE A 3 12.18 27.91 -8.48
N ARG A 4 11.65 28.22 -9.67
CA ARG A 4 10.27 27.92 -10.07
C ARG A 4 10.26 26.81 -11.12
N PRO A 5 10.01 25.55 -10.71
CA PRO A 5 10.06 24.42 -11.62
C PRO A 5 8.92 24.40 -12.65
N ASP A 6 7.80 25.06 -12.38
CA ASP A 6 6.67 25.24 -13.31
C ASP A 6 7.06 26.04 -14.55
N SER A 7 7.87 27.08 -14.39
CA SER A 7 8.34 27.91 -15.50
C SER A 7 9.26 27.15 -16.48
N LEU A 8 9.81 26.01 -16.06
CA LEU A 8 10.63 25.10 -16.87
C LEU A 8 9.91 23.82 -17.30
N HIS A 9 8.60 23.71 -17.06
CA HIS A 9 7.77 22.52 -17.33
C HIS A 9 8.33 21.23 -16.72
N LEU A 10 9.02 21.34 -15.58
CA LEU A 10 9.61 20.19 -14.88
C LEU A 10 8.63 19.51 -13.94
N ILE A 11 7.64 20.22 -13.43
CA ILE A 11 6.65 19.71 -12.48
C ILE A 11 5.29 20.35 -12.74
N ASP A 12 4.35 19.61 -13.32
CA ASP A 12 2.97 20.06 -13.59
C ASP A 12 1.99 19.71 -12.47
N LYS A 13 2.44 18.94 -11.46
CA LYS A 13 1.58 18.41 -10.39
C LYS A 13 1.16 19.45 -9.35
N TYR A 14 1.93 20.51 -9.21
CA TYR A 14 1.75 21.54 -8.17
C TYR A 14 1.44 22.90 -8.77
N GLU A 15 0.56 23.64 -8.12
CA GLU A 15 0.19 24.98 -8.56
C GLU A 15 1.24 26.01 -8.10
N SER A 16 1.90 26.65 -9.08
CA SER A 16 2.94 27.67 -8.86
C SER A 16 3.99 27.31 -7.79
N PRO A 17 4.71 26.18 -7.95
CA PRO A 17 5.68 25.75 -6.96
C PRO A 17 6.88 26.70 -6.92
N ASP A 18 7.26 27.15 -5.73
CA ASP A 18 8.46 27.93 -5.44
C ASP A 18 9.37 27.15 -4.50
N ILE A 19 10.60 26.89 -4.93
CA ILE A 19 11.62 26.17 -4.17
C ILE A 19 12.75 27.13 -3.85
N SER A 20 13.07 27.25 -2.57
CA SER A 20 14.23 27.98 -2.10
C SER A 20 15.09 27.08 -1.23
N LEU A 21 16.37 27.00 -1.53
CA LEU A 21 17.32 26.19 -0.76
C LEU A 21 18.73 26.79 -0.78
N SER A 22 19.50 26.47 0.25
CA SER A 22 20.94 26.64 0.30
C SER A 22 21.60 25.27 0.29
N LEU A 23 22.42 25.00 -0.72
CA LEU A 23 23.11 23.71 -0.88
C LEU A 23 24.61 23.90 -0.70
N ASN A 24 25.19 23.09 0.16
CA ASN A 24 26.64 22.90 0.27
C ASN A 24 26.95 21.42 0.01
N ALA A 25 27.87 21.16 -0.91
CA ALA A 25 28.23 19.81 -1.32
C ALA A 25 29.76 19.69 -1.38
N ASP A 26 30.30 18.80 -0.58
CA ASP A 26 31.71 18.42 -0.55
C ASP A 26 31.81 16.91 -0.69
N PHE A 27 32.05 16.43 -1.92
CA PHE A 27 32.12 15.02 -2.21
C PHE A 27 33.10 14.70 -3.33
N THR A 28 33.59 13.48 -3.30
CA THR A 28 34.40 12.86 -4.35
C THR A 28 33.65 11.68 -4.96
N GLY A 29 33.99 11.32 -6.18
CA GLY A 29 33.33 10.23 -6.91
C GLY A 29 32.87 10.66 -8.28
N ASN A 30 32.60 9.71 -9.16
CA ASN A 30 32.19 9.95 -10.55
C ASN A 30 30.76 9.45 -10.87
N ASN A 31 30.11 8.81 -9.93
CA ASN A 31 28.72 8.37 -10.03
C ASN A 31 28.11 8.21 -8.62
N ILE A 32 26.77 8.10 -8.57
CA ILE A 32 26.02 8.03 -7.32
C ILE A 32 26.40 6.83 -6.43
N ASP A 33 26.91 5.76 -7.02
CA ASP A 33 27.28 4.54 -6.29
C ASP A 33 28.71 4.57 -5.72
N ASN A 34 29.51 5.59 -6.04
CA ASN A 34 30.84 5.77 -5.46
C ASN A 34 31.06 7.18 -4.91
N LEU A 35 29.96 7.87 -4.57
CA LEU A 35 30.07 9.15 -3.87
C LEU A 35 30.54 8.94 -2.44
N GLU A 36 31.55 9.72 -2.06
CA GLU A 36 32.04 9.85 -0.68
C GLU A 36 32.10 11.33 -0.33
N GLY A 37 31.57 11.67 0.83
CA GLY A 37 31.55 13.06 1.28
C GLY A 37 30.22 13.43 1.93
N ASN A 38 29.93 14.72 1.91
CA ASN A 38 28.79 15.30 2.60
C ASN A 38 28.03 16.25 1.69
N ILE A 39 26.71 16.12 1.69
CA ILE A 39 25.77 17.06 1.08
C ILE A 39 24.90 17.62 2.18
N THR A 40 24.87 18.94 2.33
CA THR A 40 24.03 19.65 3.28
C THR A 40 23.11 20.62 2.54
N ILE A 41 21.83 20.51 2.79
CA ILE A 41 20.83 21.48 2.40
C ILE A 41 20.43 22.25 3.65
N ASP A 42 20.72 23.54 3.69
CA ASP A 42 20.31 24.44 4.75
C ASP A 42 19.10 25.23 4.29
N SER A 43 18.04 25.24 5.10
CA SER A 43 16.87 26.08 4.86
C SER A 43 16.11 25.77 3.56
N LEU A 44 15.72 24.51 3.32
CA LEU A 44 14.83 24.19 2.21
C LEU A 44 13.41 24.70 2.50
N SER A 45 12.91 25.55 1.62
CA SER A 45 11.51 25.97 1.58
C SER A 45 10.86 25.51 0.29
N PHE A 46 9.70 24.87 0.40
CA PHE A 46 8.85 24.50 -0.72
C PHE A 46 7.46 25.10 -0.50
N ILE A 47 7.06 25.99 -1.39
CA ILE A 47 5.77 26.68 -1.34
C ILE A 47 4.97 26.30 -2.57
N THR A 48 3.72 25.90 -2.38
CA THR A 48 2.72 25.68 -3.43
C THR A 48 1.37 26.07 -2.88
N ALA A 49 0.45 26.60 -3.70
CA ALA A 49 -0.90 26.92 -3.22
C ALA A 49 -1.71 25.61 -2.97
N PRO A 50 -2.38 25.46 -1.80
CA PRO A 50 -2.48 26.37 -0.65
C PRO A 50 -1.51 26.08 0.50
N SER A 51 -0.50 25.23 0.34
CA SER A 51 0.33 24.73 1.43
C SER A 51 1.83 24.91 1.20
N SER A 52 2.61 24.77 2.24
CA SER A 52 4.06 24.86 2.20
C SER A 52 4.71 24.04 3.29
N PHE A 53 5.96 23.64 3.10
CA PHE A 53 6.79 23.09 4.15
C PHE A 53 8.18 23.71 4.16
N PHE A 54 8.84 23.60 5.30
CA PHE A 54 10.17 24.10 5.53
C PHE A 54 11.00 23.05 6.26
N LEU A 55 12.22 22.78 5.77
CA LEU A 55 13.24 21.99 6.45
C LEU A 55 14.40 22.90 6.86
N LYS A 56 14.77 22.85 8.13
CA LYS A 56 15.89 23.64 8.64
C LYS A 56 17.21 23.10 8.13
N LYS A 57 17.35 21.78 8.14
CA LYS A 57 18.56 21.10 7.69
C LYS A 57 18.23 19.73 7.13
N PHE A 58 18.86 19.38 6.03
CA PHE A 58 18.89 18.02 5.50
C PHE A 58 20.34 17.71 5.12
N GLN A 59 20.91 16.70 5.74
CA GLN A 59 22.30 16.30 5.54
C GLN A 59 22.36 14.83 5.13
N VAL A 60 23.17 14.54 4.12
CA VAL A 60 23.51 13.18 3.69
C VAL A 60 25.02 13.05 3.72
N THR A 61 25.51 12.05 4.40
CA THR A 61 26.95 11.71 4.43
C THR A 61 27.10 10.28 3.89
N ALA A 62 27.99 10.12 2.92
CA ALA A 62 28.32 8.83 2.33
C ALA A 62 29.82 8.54 2.52
N SER A 63 30.15 7.34 2.93
CA SER A 63 31.53 6.88 3.13
C SER A 63 31.65 5.38 2.87
N GLY A 64 32.90 4.88 2.76
CA GLY A 64 33.20 3.48 2.55
C GLY A 64 33.12 3.04 1.10
N HIS A 65 33.65 1.85 0.80
CA HIS A 65 33.82 1.37 -0.56
C HIS A 65 33.14 0.02 -0.77
N SER A 66 32.61 -0.18 -1.97
CA SER A 66 32.11 -1.48 -2.47
C SER A 66 31.17 -2.22 -1.52
N LEU A 67 31.70 -3.11 -0.68
CA LEU A 67 30.91 -3.99 0.18
C LEU A 67 30.69 -3.44 1.61
N ASP A 68 31.40 -2.35 1.98
CA ASP A 68 31.32 -1.73 3.30
C ASP A 68 31.02 -0.23 3.17
N ARG A 69 29.84 0.07 2.67
CA ARG A 69 29.36 1.44 2.46
C ARG A 69 28.51 1.86 3.65
N HIS A 70 28.60 3.12 3.99
CA HIS A 70 27.84 3.74 5.06
C HIS A 70 27.23 5.05 4.55
N LEU A 71 25.90 5.10 4.57
CA LEU A 71 25.12 6.30 4.26
C LEU A 71 24.37 6.72 5.51
N THR A 72 24.53 7.97 5.91
CA THR A 72 23.73 8.58 6.96
C THR A 72 22.86 9.70 6.39
N ILE A 73 21.63 9.78 6.87
CA ILE A 73 20.70 10.87 6.60
C ILE A 73 20.31 11.49 7.92
N SER A 74 20.37 12.82 8.01
CA SER A 74 19.93 13.56 9.19
C SER A 74 19.16 14.80 8.79
N SER A 75 17.94 14.92 9.31
CA SER A 75 17.08 16.08 9.10
C SER A 75 16.03 16.21 10.21
N ASP A 76 15.25 17.29 10.15
CA ASP A 76 14.11 17.51 11.07
C ASP A 76 13.00 16.44 10.90
N ILE A 77 12.98 15.72 9.77
CA ILE A 77 11.88 14.80 9.44
C ILE A 77 12.31 13.35 9.22
N LEU A 78 13.59 13.14 8.90
CA LEU A 78 14.11 11.81 8.56
C LEU A 78 15.55 11.70 9.05
N ASN A 79 15.77 10.73 9.93
CA ASN A 79 17.10 10.33 10.37
C ASN A 79 17.29 8.85 10.05
N GLY A 80 18.49 8.46 9.66
CA GLY A 80 18.73 7.06 9.38
C GLY A 80 20.10 6.76 8.85
N GLU A 81 20.33 5.46 8.71
CA GLU A 81 21.55 4.91 8.17
C GLU A 81 21.30 3.69 7.30
N VAL A 82 22.14 3.52 6.30
CA VAL A 82 22.21 2.33 5.45
C VAL A 82 23.66 1.85 5.47
N THR A 83 23.87 0.59 5.81
CA THR A 83 25.19 -0.02 5.92
C THR A 83 25.29 -1.31 5.14
N GLY A 84 26.41 -1.55 4.46
CA GLY A 84 26.69 -2.75 3.67
C GLY A 84 26.88 -2.46 2.18
N ALA A 85 26.79 -3.49 1.37
CA ALA A 85 26.85 -3.38 -0.09
C ALA A 85 25.50 -2.93 -0.65
N TYR A 86 25.45 -1.84 -1.38
CA TYR A 86 24.26 -1.40 -2.09
C TYR A 86 24.61 -0.58 -3.33
N SER A 87 23.77 -0.64 -4.34
CA SER A 87 23.85 0.20 -5.52
C SER A 87 22.51 0.91 -5.75
N PHE A 88 22.52 2.22 -5.73
CA PHE A 88 21.32 3.03 -5.99
C PHE A 88 20.70 2.76 -7.35
N LYS A 89 21.52 2.35 -8.34
CA LYS A 89 21.05 1.98 -9.68
C LYS A 89 20.29 0.66 -9.69
N THR A 90 20.70 -0.29 -8.87
CA THR A 90 20.20 -1.67 -8.95
C THR A 90 19.36 -2.11 -7.78
N ILE A 91 19.25 -1.31 -6.70
CA ILE A 91 18.47 -1.66 -5.51
C ILE A 91 16.99 -1.95 -5.85
N ILE A 92 16.32 -1.08 -6.64
CA ILE A 92 14.93 -1.28 -7.03
C ILE A 92 14.77 -2.48 -7.97
N PRO A 93 15.53 -2.61 -9.07
CA PRO A 93 15.51 -3.82 -9.89
C PRO A 93 15.80 -5.10 -9.11
N SER A 94 16.70 -5.05 -8.14
CA SER A 94 17.06 -6.17 -7.29
C SER A 94 15.88 -6.63 -6.43
N PHE A 95 15.19 -5.70 -5.76
CA PHE A 95 13.96 -6.00 -5.03
C PHE A 95 12.87 -6.56 -5.95
N MET A 96 12.64 -5.96 -7.11
CA MET A 96 11.66 -6.45 -8.08
C MET A 96 11.97 -7.88 -8.53
N ASN A 97 13.25 -8.22 -8.73
CA ASN A 97 13.67 -9.59 -9.07
C ASN A 97 13.38 -10.56 -7.92
N THR A 98 13.58 -10.14 -6.67
CA THR A 98 13.23 -10.94 -5.49
C THR A 98 11.73 -11.25 -5.48
N PHE A 99 10.87 -10.24 -5.62
CA PHE A 99 9.42 -10.42 -5.66
C PHE A 99 8.95 -11.23 -6.86
N LYS A 100 9.61 -11.06 -8.02
CA LYS A 100 9.34 -11.85 -9.22
C LYS A 100 9.51 -13.35 -9.00
N GLY A 101 10.39 -13.76 -8.09
CA GLY A 101 10.53 -15.17 -7.71
C GLY A 101 9.27 -15.78 -7.10
N TYR A 102 8.38 -14.96 -6.52
CA TYR A 102 7.17 -15.41 -5.83
C TYR A 102 5.88 -15.17 -6.63
N ILE A 103 5.81 -14.04 -7.34
CA ILE A 103 4.63 -13.61 -8.10
C ILE A 103 5.04 -13.14 -9.51
N PRO A 104 5.67 -14.01 -10.33
CA PRO A 104 6.19 -13.63 -11.64
C PRO A 104 5.13 -13.04 -12.56
N ALA A 105 3.92 -13.55 -12.60
CA ALA A 105 2.85 -13.06 -13.45
C ALA A 105 2.46 -11.60 -13.16
N LEU A 106 2.57 -11.18 -11.89
CA LEU A 106 2.25 -9.81 -11.50
C LEU A 106 3.38 -8.81 -11.83
N ILE A 107 4.62 -9.27 -11.93
CA ILE A 107 5.82 -8.41 -12.03
C ILE A 107 6.45 -8.43 -13.44
N ASN A 108 6.08 -9.36 -14.29
CA ASN A 108 6.72 -9.55 -15.61
C ASN A 108 6.55 -8.40 -16.62
N ALA A 109 5.60 -7.51 -16.44
CA ALA A 109 5.11 -6.65 -17.52
C ALA A 109 6.11 -5.56 -18.00
N THR A 110 7.26 -5.30 -17.36
CA THR A 110 8.00 -4.05 -17.68
C THR A 110 9.52 -4.07 -17.59
N GLN A 111 10.23 -5.16 -17.31
CA GLN A 111 11.67 -5.03 -17.06
C GLN A 111 12.58 -5.80 -18.03
N LYS A 112 13.41 -5.01 -18.76
CA LYS A 112 14.63 -5.52 -19.42
C LYS A 112 15.53 -6.15 -18.36
N LYS A 113 16.16 -7.31 -18.68
CA LYS A 113 17.21 -7.91 -17.84
C LYS A 113 18.33 -6.88 -17.63
N GLN A 114 18.37 -6.25 -16.47
CA GLN A 114 19.51 -5.44 -16.03
C GLN A 114 20.46 -6.33 -15.25
N GLN A 115 21.76 -6.10 -15.44
CA GLN A 115 22.78 -6.74 -14.61
C GLN A 115 22.63 -6.14 -13.20
N VAL A 116 22.35 -7.00 -12.23
CA VAL A 116 22.12 -6.58 -10.84
C VAL A 116 23.42 -6.71 -10.08
N GLU A 117 23.87 -5.61 -9.50
CA GLU A 117 25.02 -5.59 -8.58
C GLU A 117 24.65 -6.22 -7.22
N GLU A 118 25.65 -6.49 -6.41
CA GLU A 118 25.42 -6.98 -5.04
C GLU A 118 24.70 -5.93 -4.21
N ASN A 119 23.58 -6.34 -3.61
CA ASN A 119 22.81 -5.55 -2.65
C ASN A 119 22.64 -6.40 -1.38
N ASN A 120 23.49 -6.17 -0.40
CA ASN A 120 23.50 -6.82 0.91
C ASN A 120 23.69 -5.76 1.98
N PHE A 121 22.58 -5.23 2.49
CA PHE A 121 22.61 -4.08 3.38
C PHE A 121 21.56 -4.15 4.48
N SER A 122 21.82 -3.39 5.53
CA SER A 122 20.87 -3.09 6.60
C SER A 122 20.50 -1.62 6.55
N LEU A 123 19.25 -1.31 6.91
CA LEU A 123 18.76 0.06 7.04
C LEU A 123 18.08 0.27 8.39
N LEU A 124 18.25 1.45 8.95
CA LEU A 124 17.51 1.96 10.08
C LEU A 124 17.05 3.37 9.76
N LEU A 125 15.73 3.60 9.79
CA LEU A 125 15.15 4.92 9.56
C LEU A 125 14.25 5.31 10.74
N THR A 126 14.33 6.56 11.10
CA THR A 126 13.43 7.22 12.05
C THR A 126 12.76 8.38 11.32
N VAL A 127 11.45 8.32 11.21
CA VAL A 127 10.64 9.34 10.52
C VAL A 127 9.90 10.14 11.58
N GLU A 128 10.14 11.43 11.62
CA GLU A 128 9.48 12.38 12.52
C GLU A 128 8.11 12.79 11.97
N ASN A 129 7.51 13.83 12.54
CA ASN A 129 6.23 14.33 12.05
C ASN A 129 6.35 14.83 10.59
N THR A 130 5.56 14.24 9.68
CA THR A 130 5.56 14.59 8.27
C THR A 130 4.31 15.37 7.83
N GLU A 131 3.47 15.88 8.76
CA GLU A 131 2.17 16.46 8.43
C GLU A 131 2.27 17.55 7.35
N LYS A 132 3.16 18.51 7.52
CA LYS A 132 3.34 19.62 6.57
C LYS A 132 3.82 19.13 5.19
N ILE A 133 4.74 18.18 5.17
CA ILE A 133 5.28 17.61 3.92
C ILE A 133 4.22 16.76 3.24
N SER A 134 3.53 15.90 3.99
CA SER A 134 2.48 15.03 3.45
C SER A 134 1.32 15.84 2.89
N GLU A 135 0.92 16.92 3.55
CA GLU A 135 -0.10 17.85 3.07
C GLU A 135 0.33 18.53 1.76
N THR A 136 1.55 19.09 1.75
CA THR A 136 2.07 19.87 0.62
C THR A 136 2.36 18.98 -0.59
N LEU A 137 2.98 17.81 -0.39
CA LEU A 137 3.29 16.87 -1.46
C LEU A 137 2.15 15.91 -1.79
N LYS A 138 1.01 16.01 -1.09
CA LYS A 138 -0.16 15.12 -1.24
C LYS A 138 0.24 13.64 -1.11
N LEU A 139 1.03 13.33 -0.08
CA LEU A 139 1.46 11.97 0.19
C LEU A 139 0.29 11.17 0.81
N PRO A 140 0.12 9.88 0.45
CA PRO A 140 -0.97 9.07 0.97
C PRO A 140 -0.82 8.73 2.46
N VAL A 141 0.41 8.74 2.97
CA VAL A 141 0.73 8.43 4.37
C VAL A 141 1.31 9.66 5.05
N THR A 142 0.84 9.94 6.26
CA THR A 142 1.35 11.00 7.13
C THR A 142 1.79 10.38 8.45
N VAL A 143 3.04 10.51 8.82
CA VAL A 143 3.54 10.16 10.16
C VAL A 143 3.24 11.32 11.09
N VAL A 144 2.51 11.04 12.19
CA VAL A 144 2.14 12.05 13.20
C VAL A 144 3.12 11.99 14.37
N ASN A 145 3.36 10.80 14.90
CA ASN A 145 4.36 10.55 15.94
C ASN A 145 5.50 9.72 15.36
N GLN A 146 6.72 9.95 15.85
CA GLN A 146 7.94 9.33 15.37
C GLN A 146 7.78 7.85 15.05
N ALA A 147 8.00 7.49 13.80
CA ALA A 147 7.99 6.11 13.32
C ALA A 147 9.41 5.56 13.20
N ARG A 148 9.56 4.26 13.37
CA ARG A 148 10.82 3.55 13.19
C ARG A 148 10.65 2.46 12.14
N ILE A 149 11.60 2.40 11.19
CA ILE A 149 11.66 1.40 10.14
C ILE A 149 13.03 0.76 10.18
N THR A 150 13.07 -0.56 10.23
CA THR A 150 14.31 -1.35 10.10
C THR A 150 14.18 -2.28 8.92
N GLY A 151 15.29 -2.54 8.25
CA GLY A 151 15.30 -3.45 7.11
C GLY A 151 16.64 -4.16 6.96
N HIS A 152 16.59 -5.32 6.37
CA HIS A 152 17.73 -6.06 5.88
C HIS A 152 17.39 -6.65 4.52
N TYR A 153 18.31 -6.54 3.58
CA TYR A 153 18.15 -7.10 2.24
C TYR A 153 19.44 -7.77 1.78
N ASN A 154 19.35 -8.94 1.19
CA ASN A 154 20.44 -9.66 0.58
C ASN A 154 19.98 -10.37 -0.70
N ASN A 155 20.36 -9.82 -1.85
CA ASN A 155 19.94 -10.35 -3.15
C ASN A 155 20.67 -11.66 -3.53
N LEU A 156 21.86 -11.93 -2.98
CA LEU A 156 22.60 -13.16 -3.27
C LEU A 156 21.89 -14.39 -2.70
N TYR A 157 21.31 -14.22 -1.52
CA TYR A 157 20.52 -15.27 -0.84
C TYR A 157 19.01 -15.12 -1.08
N ASN A 158 18.61 -14.10 -1.84
CA ASN A 158 17.21 -13.75 -2.07
C ASN A 158 16.43 -13.60 -0.75
N LYS A 159 17.00 -12.88 0.21
CA LYS A 159 16.42 -12.69 1.56
C LYS A 159 16.19 -11.22 1.85
N PHE A 160 15.04 -10.94 2.46
CA PHE A 160 14.75 -9.61 3.00
C PHE A 160 13.90 -9.70 4.27
N ARG A 161 13.97 -8.67 5.07
CA ARG A 161 13.09 -8.40 6.19
C ARG A 161 12.93 -6.89 6.35
N ILE A 162 11.70 -6.45 6.49
CA ILE A 162 11.33 -5.05 6.77
C ILE A 162 10.39 -5.08 7.97
N GLU A 163 10.66 -4.24 8.94
CA GLU A 163 9.81 -4.00 10.10
C GLU A 163 9.55 -2.50 10.22
N ALA A 164 8.30 -2.11 10.47
CA ALA A 164 7.94 -0.73 10.72
C ALA A 164 7.02 -0.63 11.94
N PHE A 165 7.33 0.32 12.80
CA PHE A 165 6.48 0.71 13.92
C PHE A 165 6.07 2.18 13.75
N LEU A 166 4.78 2.42 13.67
CA LEU A 166 4.15 3.71 13.46
C LEU A 166 3.19 4.01 14.61
N PRO A 167 3.64 4.67 15.68
CA PRO A 167 2.80 4.91 16.86
C PRO A 167 1.50 5.62 16.53
N THR A 168 1.56 6.65 15.68
CA THR A 168 0.38 7.37 15.16
C THR A 168 0.65 7.84 13.75
N PHE A 169 -0.25 7.50 12.84
CA PHE A 169 -0.14 7.87 11.43
C PHE A 169 -1.53 8.07 10.81
N ARG A 170 -1.58 8.77 9.68
CA ARG A 170 -2.78 8.88 8.84
C ARG A 170 -2.58 8.21 7.51
N LEU A 171 -3.63 7.54 7.04
CA LEU A 171 -3.74 7.03 5.68
C LEU A 171 -4.94 7.72 5.03
N GLY A 172 -4.68 8.66 4.13
CA GLY A 172 -5.69 9.60 3.65
C GLY A 172 -6.30 10.42 4.79
N LYS A 173 -7.61 10.27 5.02
CA LYS A 173 -8.33 10.97 6.10
C LYS A 173 -8.44 10.17 7.41
N SER A 174 -8.07 8.89 7.39
CA SER A 174 -8.23 8.00 8.53
C SER A 174 -7.00 8.02 9.43
N MET A 175 -7.22 8.19 10.74
CA MET A 175 -6.19 8.15 11.77
C MET A 175 -6.01 6.72 12.28
N PHE A 176 -4.76 6.31 12.43
CA PHE A 176 -4.37 5.01 12.96
C PHE A 176 -3.36 5.17 14.10
N GLU A 177 -3.40 4.25 15.03
CA GLU A 177 -2.44 4.11 16.12
C GLU A 177 -1.87 2.70 16.18
N SER A 178 -0.74 2.57 16.87
CA SER A 178 -0.06 1.28 17.12
C SER A 178 0.16 0.47 15.85
N GLY A 179 0.48 1.17 14.74
CA GLY A 179 0.80 0.52 13.48
C GLY A 179 2.06 -0.33 13.61
N TYR A 180 1.95 -1.61 13.26
CA TYR A 180 3.07 -2.56 13.20
C TYR A 180 2.99 -3.32 11.89
N LEU A 181 4.06 -3.26 11.13
CA LEU A 181 4.20 -3.95 9.86
C LEU A 181 5.47 -4.80 9.88
N THR A 182 5.36 -6.05 9.47
CA THR A 182 6.50 -6.87 9.08
C THR A 182 6.29 -7.42 7.68
N CYS A 183 7.35 -7.44 6.88
CA CYS A 183 7.36 -8.09 5.58
C CYS A 183 8.69 -8.80 5.41
N ASP A 184 8.68 -10.11 5.22
CA ASP A 184 9.87 -10.94 5.08
C ASP A 184 9.62 -12.16 4.20
N ASN A 185 10.68 -12.92 3.92
CA ASN A 185 10.59 -14.16 3.14
C ASN A 185 11.39 -15.31 3.78
N PRO A 186 11.03 -15.80 4.97
CA PRO A 186 11.85 -16.76 5.71
C PRO A 186 11.93 -18.14 5.04
N GLN A 187 10.84 -18.65 4.42
CA GLN A 187 10.70 -20.02 3.92
C GLN A 187 10.16 -20.05 2.48
N GLU A 188 10.88 -19.39 1.54
CA GLU A 188 10.51 -19.37 0.12
C GLU A 188 9.07 -18.86 -0.17
N ASN A 189 8.54 -18.05 0.70
CA ASN A 189 7.29 -17.31 0.54
C ASN A 189 7.44 -15.91 1.11
N ILE A 190 6.70 -14.97 0.59
CA ILE A 190 6.61 -13.63 1.18
C ILE A 190 5.53 -13.66 2.25
N ASN A 191 5.88 -13.23 3.46
CA ASN A 191 4.93 -13.01 4.55
C ASN A 191 4.81 -11.52 4.83
N LEU A 192 3.59 -11.03 4.95
CA LEU A 192 3.30 -9.68 5.42
C LEU A 192 2.32 -9.77 6.58
N LEU A 193 2.63 -9.10 7.66
CA LEU A 193 1.73 -8.86 8.78
C LEU A 193 1.59 -7.36 8.97
N LEU A 194 0.38 -6.87 8.99
CA LEU A 194 0.06 -5.49 9.35
C LEU A 194 -0.98 -5.50 10.47
N LYS A 195 -0.71 -4.75 11.54
CA LYS A 195 -1.66 -4.49 12.62
C LYS A 195 -1.78 -3.00 12.84
N ALA A 196 -2.98 -2.52 13.12
CA ALA A 196 -3.21 -1.12 13.46
C ALA A 196 -4.55 -0.95 14.20
N ILE A 197 -4.71 0.17 14.87
CA ILE A 197 -5.96 0.59 15.49
C ILE A 197 -6.43 1.84 14.76
N ASN A 198 -7.62 1.79 14.18
CA ASN A 198 -8.26 2.95 13.57
C ASN A 198 -9.30 3.54 14.50
N TYR A 199 -9.43 4.87 14.52
CA TYR A 199 -10.50 5.56 15.21
C TYR A 199 -11.51 6.08 14.19
N ASN A 200 -12.78 5.71 14.37
CA ASN A 200 -13.82 6.32 13.57
C ASN A 200 -14.15 7.74 14.09
N GLN A 201 -14.96 8.48 13.34
CA GLN A 201 -15.38 9.85 13.69
C GLN A 201 -16.06 9.98 15.05
N LYS A 202 -16.54 8.87 15.64
CA LYS A 202 -17.16 8.82 16.99
C LYS A 202 -16.16 8.40 18.08
N GLY A 203 -14.86 8.32 17.77
CA GLY A 203 -13.81 7.94 18.72
C GLY A 203 -13.79 6.44 19.08
N LEU A 204 -14.45 5.60 18.29
CA LEU A 204 -14.47 4.16 18.53
C LEU A 204 -13.26 3.50 17.90
N ARG A 205 -12.64 2.60 18.65
CA ARG A 205 -11.49 1.81 18.21
C ARG A 205 -11.92 0.67 17.31
N ASN A 206 -11.27 0.55 16.14
CA ASN A 206 -11.36 -0.60 15.26
C ASN A 206 -9.97 -1.22 15.16
N TYR A 207 -9.83 -2.45 15.59
CA TYR A 207 -8.60 -3.23 15.49
C TYR A 207 -8.53 -3.84 14.10
N LEU A 208 -7.42 -3.67 13.42
CA LEU A 208 -7.15 -4.20 12.09
C LEU A 208 -5.97 -5.18 12.16
N ASP A 209 -6.10 -6.32 11.52
CA ASP A 209 -5.07 -7.34 11.36
C ASP A 209 -5.11 -7.83 9.90
N LEU A 210 -4.01 -7.68 9.18
CA LEU A 210 -3.86 -8.17 7.82
C LEU A 210 -2.68 -9.12 7.77
N LYS A 211 -2.92 -10.35 7.33
CA LYS A 211 -1.88 -11.34 7.03
C LYS A 211 -1.92 -11.68 5.56
N VAL A 212 -0.78 -11.64 4.93
CA VAL A 212 -0.60 -12.02 3.53
C VAL A 212 0.53 -13.03 3.44
N ASP A 213 0.31 -14.07 2.66
CA ASP A 213 1.29 -15.06 2.23
C ASP A 213 1.30 -15.11 0.71
N ALA A 214 2.48 -14.98 0.10
CA ALA A 214 2.60 -14.98 -1.36
C ALA A 214 3.66 -15.97 -1.84
N LYS A 215 3.26 -16.87 -2.75
CA LYS A 215 4.09 -17.88 -3.40
C LYS A 215 3.44 -18.40 -4.67
N ASP A 216 4.24 -18.75 -5.68
CA ASP A 216 3.81 -19.42 -6.92
C ASP A 216 2.63 -18.70 -7.61
N ASN A 217 2.76 -17.39 -7.81
CA ASN A 217 1.70 -16.52 -8.34
C ASN A 217 0.41 -16.47 -7.51
N ARG A 218 0.43 -16.98 -6.30
CA ARG A 218 -0.73 -17.00 -5.42
C ARG A 218 -0.49 -16.09 -4.21
N ILE A 219 -1.47 -15.27 -3.91
CA ILE A 219 -1.53 -14.44 -2.70
C ILE A 219 -2.70 -14.94 -1.85
N ASN A 220 -2.41 -15.44 -0.65
CA ASN A 220 -3.41 -15.75 0.36
C ASN A 220 -3.51 -14.59 1.34
N THR A 221 -4.72 -14.18 1.65
CA THR A 221 -4.99 -13.03 2.52
C THR A 221 -5.97 -13.41 3.61
N LEU A 222 -5.67 -13.00 4.84
CA LEU A 222 -6.58 -13.03 5.98
C LEU A 222 -6.68 -11.61 6.54
N ILE A 223 -7.89 -11.08 6.57
CA ILE A 223 -8.20 -9.74 7.08
C ILE A 223 -9.06 -9.90 8.32
N GLY A 224 -8.53 -9.50 9.48
CA GLY A 224 -9.26 -9.41 10.74
C GLY A 224 -9.64 -7.95 11.00
N TRP A 225 -10.87 -7.76 11.44
CA TRP A 225 -11.36 -6.45 11.89
C TRP A 225 -12.30 -6.64 13.08
N ALA A 226 -12.14 -5.84 14.12
CA ALA A 226 -13.00 -5.87 15.29
C ALA A 226 -13.13 -4.48 15.90
N ASN A 227 -14.31 -4.16 16.43
CA ASN A 227 -14.51 -2.94 17.20
C ASN A 227 -14.71 -3.23 18.69
N ASN A 228 -14.59 -2.18 19.51
CA ASN A 228 -14.82 -2.25 20.94
C ASN A 228 -16.10 -1.45 21.29
N LYS A 229 -17.28 -2.00 20.99
CA LYS A 229 -18.60 -1.37 21.21
C LYS A 229 -19.52 -2.24 22.06
N GLU A 230 -20.61 -1.62 22.56
CA GLU A 230 -21.75 -2.33 23.16
C GLU A 230 -22.37 -3.36 22.22
N LYS A 231 -22.41 -3.05 20.91
CA LYS A 231 -22.76 -4.00 19.84
C LYS A 231 -21.51 -4.43 19.11
N GLU A 232 -21.29 -5.72 19.03
CA GLU A 232 -20.12 -6.29 18.39
C GLU A 232 -20.16 -6.14 16.87
N PHE A 233 -19.05 -5.63 16.33
CA PHE A 233 -18.73 -5.68 14.90
C PHE A 233 -17.37 -6.35 14.76
N ARG A 234 -17.36 -7.49 14.13
CA ARG A 234 -16.13 -8.28 13.90
C ARG A 234 -16.20 -8.94 12.53
N ALA A 235 -15.09 -9.00 11.85
CA ALA A 235 -14.95 -9.76 10.62
C ALA A 235 -13.62 -10.51 10.60
N GLU A 236 -13.65 -11.71 10.04
CA GLU A 236 -12.48 -12.45 9.65
C GLU A 236 -12.72 -12.93 8.22
N LEU A 237 -12.02 -12.29 7.26
CA LEU A 237 -12.20 -12.49 5.83
C LEU A 237 -10.98 -13.21 5.27
N SER A 238 -11.19 -14.29 4.55
CA SER A 238 -10.14 -15.08 3.92
C SER A 238 -10.37 -15.21 2.42
N ALA A 239 -9.32 -14.91 1.65
CA ALA A 239 -9.33 -15.04 0.20
C ALA A 239 -7.97 -15.50 -0.33
N SER A 240 -7.99 -16.07 -1.54
CA SER A 240 -6.78 -16.46 -2.27
C SER A 240 -6.88 -15.92 -3.70
N ALA A 241 -5.90 -15.15 -4.16
CA ALA A 241 -5.81 -14.65 -5.53
C ALA A 241 -4.70 -15.40 -6.28
N LEU A 242 -5.01 -15.96 -7.44
CA LEU A 242 -4.06 -16.57 -8.36
C LEU A 242 -3.89 -15.67 -9.58
N PHE A 243 -2.65 -15.33 -9.90
CA PHE A 243 -2.29 -14.51 -11.05
C PHE A 243 -1.74 -15.40 -12.17
N THR A 244 -2.27 -15.25 -13.37
CA THR A 244 -1.83 -15.98 -14.56
C THR A 244 -1.66 -15.03 -15.74
N GLU A 245 -0.65 -15.30 -16.59
CA GLU A 245 -0.51 -14.60 -17.86
C GLU A 245 -1.24 -15.41 -18.93
N GLU A 246 -2.17 -14.77 -19.63
CA GLU A 246 -2.83 -15.34 -20.80
C GLU A 246 -2.14 -14.83 -22.06
N GLU A 247 -1.55 -15.74 -22.84
CA GLU A 247 -0.97 -15.41 -24.13
C GLU A 247 -2.09 -15.03 -25.12
N GLN A 248 -1.92 -13.91 -25.80
CA GLN A 248 -2.80 -13.47 -26.87
C GLN A 248 -2.07 -13.48 -28.21
N GLU A 249 -2.71 -13.98 -29.26
CA GLU A 249 -2.16 -13.87 -30.62
C GLU A 249 -1.97 -12.39 -31.00
N LYS A 250 -0.70 -12.00 -31.26
CA LYS A 250 -0.29 -10.66 -31.72
C LYS A 250 -0.52 -9.49 -30.72
N LYS A 251 -0.77 -9.78 -29.43
CA LYS A 251 -0.86 -8.77 -28.36
C LYS A 251 0.05 -9.13 -27.19
N PRO A 252 0.42 -8.17 -26.34
CA PRO A 252 1.09 -8.48 -25.08
C PRO A 252 0.27 -9.47 -24.24
N ALA A 253 0.94 -10.33 -23.49
CA ALA A 253 0.28 -11.22 -22.55
C ALA A 253 -0.57 -10.40 -21.56
N MET A 254 -1.74 -10.90 -21.25
CA MET A 254 -2.71 -10.23 -20.39
C MET A 254 -2.73 -10.87 -19.01
N LEU A 255 -2.78 -10.05 -17.97
CA LEU A 255 -2.90 -10.52 -16.59
C LEU A 255 -4.35 -10.93 -16.32
N ARG A 256 -4.53 -12.17 -15.90
CA ARG A 256 -5.77 -12.69 -15.34
C ARG A 256 -5.58 -12.94 -13.84
N THR A 257 -6.58 -12.56 -13.05
CA THR A 257 -6.63 -12.78 -11.62
C THR A 257 -7.87 -13.59 -11.26
N ASP A 258 -7.67 -14.79 -10.73
CA ASP A 258 -8.72 -15.64 -10.19
C ASP A 258 -8.71 -15.55 -8.65
N ILE A 259 -9.76 -15.00 -8.06
CA ILE A 259 -9.91 -14.81 -6.61
C ILE A 259 -10.91 -15.85 -6.09
N ALA A 260 -10.46 -16.73 -5.20
CA ALA A 260 -11.30 -17.63 -4.44
C ALA A 260 -11.57 -17.03 -3.05
N VAL A 261 -12.78 -16.55 -2.82
CA VAL A 261 -13.26 -16.14 -1.49
C VAL A 261 -13.56 -17.39 -0.70
N LYS A 262 -12.96 -17.53 0.48
CA LYS A 262 -13.19 -18.68 1.38
C LYS A 262 -14.35 -18.37 2.31
N GLU A 263 -14.94 -19.42 2.89
CA GLU A 263 -15.94 -19.22 3.92
C GLU A 263 -15.39 -18.33 5.03
N SER A 264 -16.12 -17.27 5.33
CA SER A 264 -15.68 -16.23 6.24
C SER A 264 -16.84 -15.78 7.12
N GLN A 265 -16.52 -15.31 8.30
CA GLN A 265 -17.51 -14.88 9.28
C GLN A 265 -17.42 -13.37 9.52
N LEU A 266 -18.57 -12.74 9.63
CA LEU A 266 -18.65 -11.38 10.11
C LEU A 266 -19.81 -11.25 11.10
N VAL A 267 -19.62 -10.48 12.13
CA VAL A 267 -20.63 -10.14 13.13
C VAL A 267 -21.00 -8.67 12.92
N LEU A 268 -22.27 -8.41 12.70
CA LEU A 268 -22.82 -7.07 12.54
C LEU A 268 -23.94 -6.87 13.55
N ASN A 269 -23.78 -5.94 14.49
CA ASN A 269 -24.74 -5.68 15.58
C ASN A 269 -25.14 -6.99 16.31
N ASP A 270 -24.15 -7.76 16.78
CA ASP A 270 -24.30 -9.05 17.46
C ASP A 270 -24.96 -10.17 16.62
N SER A 271 -25.18 -9.94 15.34
CA SER A 271 -25.71 -10.94 14.41
C SER A 271 -24.60 -11.55 13.58
N LEU A 272 -24.48 -12.89 13.63
CA LEU A 272 -23.52 -13.61 12.81
C LEU A 272 -23.99 -13.67 11.36
N TRP A 273 -23.10 -13.32 10.44
CA TRP A 273 -23.25 -13.42 9.00
C TRP A 273 -22.15 -14.32 8.43
N ILE A 274 -22.49 -15.09 7.42
CA ILE A 274 -21.55 -15.95 6.70
C ILE A 274 -21.34 -15.38 5.31
N ILE A 275 -20.08 -15.24 4.92
CA ILE A 275 -19.67 -15.09 3.53
C ILE A 275 -19.40 -16.49 3.01
N HIS A 276 -20.19 -16.90 2.02
CA HIS A 276 -20.05 -18.22 1.41
C HIS A 276 -18.89 -18.24 0.42
N PRO A 277 -18.25 -19.40 0.20
CA PRO A 277 -17.24 -19.55 -0.83
C PRO A 277 -17.75 -19.09 -2.18
N SER A 278 -16.94 -18.32 -2.90
CA SER A 278 -17.28 -17.80 -4.22
C SER A 278 -16.01 -17.51 -5.03
N ASP A 279 -16.15 -17.47 -6.34
CA ASP A 279 -15.07 -17.18 -7.26
C ASP A 279 -15.31 -15.85 -7.98
N ILE A 280 -14.24 -15.05 -8.06
CA ILE A 280 -14.23 -13.77 -8.79
C ILE A 280 -13.08 -13.83 -9.77
N ARG A 281 -13.35 -13.55 -11.05
CA ARG A 281 -12.33 -13.44 -12.09
C ARG A 281 -12.23 -12.01 -12.58
N ILE A 282 -10.99 -11.54 -12.70
CA ILE A 282 -10.68 -10.23 -13.28
C ILE A 282 -9.75 -10.44 -14.47
N SER A 283 -10.16 -10.02 -15.65
CA SER A 283 -9.41 -10.17 -16.90
C SER A 283 -9.90 -9.13 -17.92
N ASP A 284 -8.99 -8.42 -18.58
CA ASP A 284 -9.29 -7.43 -19.64
C ASP A 284 -10.36 -6.36 -19.27
N GLY A 285 -10.29 -5.87 -18.04
CA GLY A 285 -11.27 -4.88 -17.56
C GLY A 285 -12.66 -5.44 -17.29
N LYS A 286 -12.82 -6.78 -17.40
CA LYS A 286 -14.03 -7.49 -17.03
C LYS A 286 -13.88 -8.11 -15.65
N ILE A 287 -14.91 -8.01 -14.83
CA ILE A 287 -15.03 -8.66 -13.52
C ILE A 287 -16.21 -9.62 -13.62
N ASP A 288 -15.93 -10.92 -13.52
CA ASP A 288 -16.93 -11.98 -13.41
C ASP A 288 -17.05 -12.41 -11.95
N ILE A 289 -18.23 -12.34 -11.37
CA ILE A 289 -18.54 -12.75 -9.99
C ILE A 289 -19.44 -13.96 -10.04
N HIS A 290 -19.03 -15.06 -9.43
CA HIS A 290 -19.81 -16.27 -9.37
C HIS A 290 -20.37 -16.47 -7.97
N LYS A 291 -21.68 -16.19 -7.82
CA LYS A 291 -22.50 -16.44 -6.62
C LYS A 291 -21.88 -15.95 -5.31
N PHE A 292 -21.30 -14.72 -5.31
CA PHE A 292 -20.85 -14.11 -4.08
C PHE A 292 -22.05 -13.86 -3.16
N ARG A 293 -22.12 -14.60 -2.07
CA ARG A 293 -23.22 -14.49 -1.12
C ARG A 293 -22.71 -14.19 0.27
N VAL A 294 -23.32 -13.21 0.91
CA VAL A 294 -23.16 -12.91 2.33
C VAL A 294 -24.53 -12.82 3.00
N GLY A 295 -24.71 -13.45 4.15
CA GLY A 295 -26.01 -13.44 4.81
C GLY A 295 -26.07 -14.22 6.11
N ASN A 296 -27.24 -14.16 6.74
CA ASN A 296 -27.64 -14.96 7.88
C ASN A 296 -29.00 -15.64 7.57
N GLU A 297 -29.64 -16.24 8.54
CA GLU A 297 -30.94 -16.94 8.36
C GLU A 297 -32.04 -16.04 7.75
N LYS A 298 -32.04 -14.76 8.08
CA LYS A 298 -33.14 -13.81 7.73
C LYS A 298 -32.74 -12.88 6.59
N GLN A 299 -31.48 -12.54 6.46
CA GLN A 299 -30.99 -11.48 5.57
C GLN A 299 -29.88 -12.02 4.64
N SER A 300 -29.88 -11.61 3.39
CA SER A 300 -28.77 -11.97 2.48
C SER A 300 -28.62 -10.98 1.33
N LEU A 301 -27.36 -10.82 0.92
CA LEU A 301 -26.92 -10.18 -0.33
C LEU A 301 -26.34 -11.26 -1.22
N LEU A 302 -26.72 -11.30 -2.48
CA LEU A 302 -26.12 -12.12 -3.55
C LEU A 302 -25.68 -11.21 -4.69
N LEU A 303 -24.45 -11.43 -5.18
CA LEU A 303 -23.93 -10.88 -6.42
C LEU A 303 -23.58 -12.04 -7.35
N ASP A 304 -24.07 -11.99 -8.60
CA ASP A 304 -23.82 -13.03 -9.60
C ASP A 304 -23.85 -12.42 -11.01
N GLY A 305 -22.84 -12.71 -11.83
CA GLY A 305 -22.76 -12.18 -13.20
C GLY A 305 -21.47 -11.42 -13.47
N SER A 306 -21.52 -10.51 -14.43
CA SER A 306 -20.34 -9.83 -14.95
C SER A 306 -20.54 -8.33 -15.03
N ILE A 307 -19.46 -7.56 -14.86
CA ILE A 307 -19.40 -6.13 -15.15
C ILE A 307 -18.17 -5.80 -16.00
N SER A 308 -18.36 -5.06 -17.08
CA SER A 308 -17.31 -4.56 -17.95
C SER A 308 -17.82 -3.34 -18.71
N LYS A 309 -17.02 -2.75 -19.59
CA LYS A 309 -17.46 -1.70 -20.52
C LYS A 309 -18.43 -2.20 -21.62
N ASN A 310 -18.72 -3.50 -21.67
CA ASN A 310 -19.69 -4.06 -22.61
C ASN A 310 -21.10 -4.00 -21.98
N PRO A 311 -22.06 -3.27 -22.58
CA PRO A 311 -23.42 -3.15 -22.02
C PRO A 311 -24.20 -4.48 -21.96
N ALA A 312 -23.73 -5.53 -22.64
CA ALA A 312 -24.32 -6.87 -22.55
C ALA A 312 -23.93 -7.61 -21.27
N ASP A 313 -22.84 -7.21 -20.60
CA ASP A 313 -22.46 -7.77 -19.32
C ASP A 313 -23.36 -7.17 -18.22
N THR A 314 -23.90 -8.03 -17.40
CA THR A 314 -24.84 -7.65 -16.34
C THR A 314 -24.48 -8.32 -15.03
N LEU A 315 -24.40 -7.54 -13.96
CA LEU A 315 -24.26 -8.02 -12.61
C LEU A 315 -25.60 -8.01 -11.90
N LEU A 316 -26.10 -9.19 -11.54
CA LEU A 316 -27.28 -9.36 -10.72
C LEU A 316 -26.95 -9.08 -9.26
N MET A 317 -27.68 -8.19 -8.62
CA MET A 317 -27.67 -7.96 -7.17
C MET A 317 -29.05 -8.35 -6.62
N ALA A 318 -29.09 -9.35 -5.72
CA ALA A 318 -30.31 -9.72 -5.01
C ALA A 318 -30.18 -9.46 -3.53
N LEU A 319 -31.12 -8.71 -2.97
CA LEU A 319 -31.23 -8.36 -1.56
C LEU A 319 -32.43 -9.06 -0.93
N LYS A 320 -32.26 -9.64 0.24
CA LYS A 320 -33.32 -10.20 1.06
C LYS A 320 -33.26 -9.59 2.46
N GLN A 321 -34.22 -8.74 2.77
CA GLN A 321 -34.40 -8.08 4.08
C GLN A 321 -33.13 -7.41 4.65
N VAL A 322 -32.24 -6.91 3.78
CA VAL A 322 -30.98 -6.29 4.21
C VAL A 322 -31.24 -4.90 4.77
N GLU A 323 -30.76 -4.60 5.96
CA GLU A 323 -30.78 -3.25 6.56
C GLU A 323 -29.96 -2.30 5.68
N LEU A 324 -30.60 -1.27 5.14
CA LEU A 324 -29.92 -0.30 4.25
C LEU A 324 -28.78 0.44 4.96
N SER A 325 -28.90 0.67 6.25
CA SER A 325 -27.82 1.28 7.04
C SER A 325 -26.49 0.51 6.95
N TYR A 326 -26.51 -0.82 6.85
CA TYR A 326 -25.29 -1.61 6.70
C TYR A 326 -24.58 -1.32 5.38
N ILE A 327 -25.36 -1.17 4.28
CA ILE A 327 -24.82 -0.87 2.96
C ILE A 327 -24.21 0.53 2.95
N PHE A 328 -24.89 1.52 3.50
CA PHE A 328 -24.41 2.90 3.53
C PHE A 328 -23.24 3.11 4.48
N ASP A 329 -23.21 2.42 5.62
CA ASP A 329 -22.07 2.44 6.54
C ASP A 329 -20.80 1.84 5.90
N ILE A 330 -20.94 0.77 5.12
CA ILE A 330 -19.82 0.14 4.40
C ILE A 330 -19.34 1.02 3.25
N LEU A 331 -20.25 1.59 2.45
CA LEU A 331 -19.91 2.42 1.30
C LEU A 331 -19.49 3.84 1.69
N ASN A 332 -19.63 4.20 2.97
CA ASN A 332 -19.30 5.54 3.50
C ASN A 332 -19.93 6.68 2.66
N ILE A 333 -21.21 6.54 2.27
CA ILE A 333 -21.97 7.55 1.52
C ILE A 333 -22.66 8.48 2.52
N PRO A 334 -22.12 9.68 2.81
CA PRO A 334 -22.62 10.55 3.87
C PRO A 334 -23.91 11.32 3.51
N VAL A 335 -24.28 11.34 2.23
CA VAL A 335 -25.31 12.26 1.70
C VAL A 335 -26.73 11.70 1.81
N LEU A 336 -26.89 10.38 1.90
CA LEU A 336 -28.21 9.73 1.95
C LEU A 336 -28.26 8.74 3.12
N GLN A 337 -29.10 8.99 4.10
CA GLN A 337 -29.42 8.04 5.16
C GLN A 337 -30.80 7.45 4.91
N PHE A 338 -30.84 6.22 4.42
CA PHE A 338 -32.07 5.46 4.35
C PHE A 338 -32.17 4.50 5.55
N ALA A 339 -33.29 4.51 6.23
CA ALA A 339 -33.62 3.53 7.23
C ALA A 339 -34.60 2.51 6.66
N GLY A 340 -34.49 1.25 7.08
CA GLY A 340 -35.40 0.19 6.69
C GLY A 340 -34.68 -0.98 6.00
N LYS A 341 -35.47 -1.98 5.59
CA LYS A 341 -34.99 -3.22 4.97
C LYS A 341 -35.28 -3.23 3.48
N ALA A 342 -34.28 -3.56 2.70
CA ALA A 342 -34.41 -3.76 1.26
C ALA A 342 -34.64 -5.23 0.92
N THR A 343 -35.57 -5.49 0.04
CA THR A 343 -35.77 -6.79 -0.64
C THR A 343 -36.05 -6.50 -2.10
N GLY A 344 -35.31 -7.13 -2.98
CA GLY A 344 -35.45 -6.95 -4.42
C GLY A 344 -34.27 -7.47 -5.18
N THR A 345 -34.38 -7.42 -6.50
CA THR A 345 -33.35 -7.83 -7.45
C THR A 345 -33.07 -6.65 -8.38
N PHE A 346 -31.80 -6.36 -8.58
CA PHE A 346 -31.30 -5.26 -9.41
C PHE A 346 -30.30 -5.80 -10.42
N ASN A 347 -30.37 -5.32 -11.64
CA ASN A 347 -29.34 -5.55 -12.64
C ASN A 347 -28.51 -4.28 -12.77
N ILE A 348 -27.20 -4.45 -12.64
CA ILE A 348 -26.21 -3.39 -12.78
C ILE A 348 -25.49 -3.63 -14.11
N CYS A 349 -25.53 -2.66 -15.00
CA CYS A 349 -24.75 -2.59 -16.24
C CYS A 349 -24.05 -1.24 -16.29
N ASP A 350 -22.90 -1.17 -17.00
CA ASP A 350 -22.14 0.08 -17.19
C ASP A 350 -22.72 0.88 -18.37
#